data_abe7d5cf2f1afb3c1cad180c3bf21eab
#
_entry.id   abe7d5cf2f1afb3c1cad180c3bf21eab
#
_cell.length_a   1.000
_cell.length_b   1.000
_cell.length_c   1.000
_cell.angle_alpha   90.00
_cell.angle_beta   90.00
_cell.angle_gamma   90.00
#
_symmetry.space_group_name_H-M   'P 1'
#
loop_
_entity.id
_entity.type
_entity.pdbx_description
1 polymer ?
#
loop_
_entity_poly.entity_id
_entity_poly.type
_entity_poly.pdbx_seq_one_letter_code
_entity_poly.pdbx_strand_id
1 'polypeptide(L)'
;PETTEKGLEFLTTQLERIISCPYEILEHKAGVRPTVKDRRPLCGRHPKHPQLAIFNGLGTRGVLIAPLLAKEMTQHLIHGEPLHPEADLDRFVEK
;
A
#
# COMPACT_ATOMS: atom_id res chain seq x y z
N PRO A 1 -14.62 -1.46 9.67
CA PRO A 1 -13.62 -1.47 10.73
C PRO A 1 -13.98 -0.46 11.81
N GLU A 2 -13.89 -0.89 13.05
CA GLU A 2 -14.21 -0.05 14.18
C GLU A 2 -12.96 0.34 14.95
N THR A 3 -12.99 1.52 15.56
CA THR A 3 -11.95 1.95 16.50
C THR A 3 -12.16 1.24 17.83
N THR A 4 -11.08 1.00 18.55
CA THR A 4 -11.12 0.39 19.88
C THR A 4 -10.36 1.25 20.88
N GLU A 5 -10.79 1.20 22.16
CA GLU A 5 -10.07 1.89 23.23
C GLU A 5 -8.66 1.31 23.40
N LYS A 6 -8.52 0.00 23.26
CA LYS A 6 -7.22 -0.67 23.31
C LYS A 6 -6.28 -0.19 22.20
N GLY A 7 -6.81 -0.01 21.00
CA GLY A 7 -6.06 0.55 19.88
C GLY A 7 -5.63 2.00 20.13
N LEU A 8 -6.51 2.81 20.67
CA LEU A 8 -6.20 4.20 21.02
C LEU A 8 -5.10 4.26 22.08
N GLU A 9 -5.21 3.45 23.13
CA GLU A 9 -4.21 3.36 24.19
C GLU A 9 -2.85 2.93 23.64
N PHE A 10 -2.83 1.92 22.76
CA PHE A 10 -1.60 1.47 22.12
C PHE A 10 -0.94 2.59 21.32
N LEU A 11 -1.72 3.29 20.48
CA LEU A 11 -1.20 4.36 19.63
C LEU A 11 -0.68 5.55 20.44
N THR A 12 -1.42 5.98 21.46
CA THR A 12 -0.99 7.10 22.31
C THR A 12 0.26 6.75 23.10
N THR A 13 0.35 5.53 23.64
CA THR A 13 1.54 5.04 24.34
C THR A 13 2.77 5.05 23.45
N GLN A 14 2.64 4.57 22.21
CA GLN A 14 3.75 4.56 21.25
C GLN A 14 4.14 5.98 20.83
N LEU A 15 3.16 6.86 20.62
CA LEU A 15 3.40 8.24 20.25
C LEU A 15 4.20 8.97 21.34
N GLU A 16 3.83 8.79 22.60
CA GLU A 16 4.49 9.43 23.75
C GLU A 16 5.95 8.99 23.92
N ARG A 17 6.32 7.83 23.36
CA ARG A 17 7.73 7.39 23.32
C ARG A 17 8.56 8.12 22.28
N ILE A 18 7.92 8.70 21.28
CA ILE A 18 8.59 9.32 20.13
C ILE A 18 8.66 10.83 20.29
N ILE A 19 7.59 11.46 20.79
CA ILE A 19 7.52 12.91 20.94
C ILE A 19 7.44 13.29 22.40
N SER A 20 7.99 14.46 22.73
CA SER A 20 7.96 15.03 24.08
C SER A 20 7.08 16.28 24.20
N CYS A 21 6.52 16.74 23.09
CA CYS A 21 5.64 17.91 23.07
C CYS A 21 4.20 17.53 23.44
N PRO A 22 3.42 18.47 23.99
CA PRO A 22 2.00 18.25 24.22
C PRO A 22 1.25 18.13 22.89
N TYR A 23 0.18 17.34 22.88
CA TYR A 23 -0.65 17.13 21.69
C TYR A 23 -2.12 17.00 22.10
N GLU A 24 -3.00 17.15 21.13
CA GLU A 24 -4.44 16.97 21.30
C GLU A 24 -4.94 15.95 20.28
N ILE A 25 -5.76 15.00 20.73
CA ILE A 25 -6.39 14.03 19.84
C ILE A 25 -7.64 14.68 19.25
N LEU A 26 -7.61 14.94 17.94
CA LEU A 26 -8.73 15.55 17.24
C LEU A 26 -9.74 14.51 16.76
N GLU A 27 -9.25 13.34 16.34
CA GLU A 27 -10.08 12.31 15.77
C GLU A 27 -9.38 10.97 15.84
N HIS A 28 -10.17 9.90 15.99
CA HIS A 28 -9.68 8.52 15.97
C HIS A 28 -10.50 7.70 14.98
N LYS A 29 -9.87 7.25 13.92
CA LYS A 29 -10.52 6.49 12.85
C LYS A 29 -9.83 5.17 12.61
N ALA A 30 -10.57 4.22 12.05
CA ALA A 30 -10.04 2.94 11.62
C ALA A 30 -10.38 2.73 10.14
N GLY A 31 -9.51 2.03 9.45
CA GLY A 31 -9.72 1.68 8.05
C GLY A 31 -9.05 0.36 7.71
N VAL A 32 -9.43 -0.22 6.59
CA VAL A 32 -8.83 -1.45 6.09
C VAL A 32 -7.84 -1.10 5.00
N ARG A 33 -6.59 -1.56 5.15
CA ARG A 33 -5.57 -1.38 4.11
C ARG A 33 -5.72 -2.46 3.05
N PRO A 34 -5.65 -2.10 1.77
CA PRO A 34 -5.64 -3.09 0.71
C PRO A 34 -4.34 -3.89 0.76
N THR A 35 -4.48 -5.20 0.94
CA THR A 35 -3.33 -6.12 1.06
C THR A 35 -3.59 -7.35 0.22
N VAL A 36 -2.59 -7.78 -0.54
CA VAL A 36 -2.64 -9.00 -1.32
C VAL A 36 -2.22 -10.18 -0.44
N LYS A 37 -2.65 -11.38 -0.82
CA LYS A 37 -2.39 -12.61 -0.06
C LYS A 37 -0.90 -12.82 0.26
N ASP A 38 -0.01 -12.52 -0.69
CA ASP A 38 1.43 -12.63 -0.50
C ASP A 38 2.07 -11.38 0.14
N ARG A 39 1.25 -10.37 0.50
CA ARG A 39 1.68 -9.11 1.10
C ARG A 39 2.64 -8.28 0.24
N ARG A 40 2.63 -8.51 -1.07
CA ARG A 40 3.40 -7.73 -2.03
C ARG A 40 2.49 -6.83 -2.84
N PRO A 41 2.96 -5.67 -3.29
CA PRO A 41 2.17 -4.80 -4.16
C PRO A 41 1.68 -5.50 -5.41
N LEU A 42 0.64 -4.97 -6.00
CA LEU A 42 0.03 -5.53 -7.20
C LEU A 42 -0.03 -4.45 -8.27
N CYS A 43 0.84 -4.56 -9.27
CA CYS A 43 0.99 -3.60 -10.35
C CYS A 43 0.97 -4.31 -11.70
N GLY A 44 0.33 -3.69 -12.68
CA GLY A 44 0.37 -4.24 -14.03
C GLY A 44 -0.91 -4.08 -14.81
N ARG A 45 -0.94 -4.70 -15.97
CA ARG A 45 -2.10 -4.70 -16.87
C ARG A 45 -2.82 -6.05 -16.84
N HIS A 46 -4.12 -6.02 -17.06
CA HIS A 46 -4.89 -7.25 -17.22
C HIS A 46 -4.34 -8.05 -18.40
N PRO A 47 -4.08 -9.37 -18.24
CA PRO A 47 -3.44 -10.16 -19.30
C PRO A 47 -4.25 -10.27 -20.58
N LYS A 48 -5.59 -10.17 -20.50
CA LYS A 48 -6.49 -10.23 -21.69
C LYS A 48 -7.00 -8.86 -22.13
N HIS A 49 -6.94 -7.87 -21.25
CA HIS A 49 -7.46 -6.53 -21.48
C HIS A 49 -6.41 -5.49 -21.09
N PRO A 50 -5.38 -5.26 -21.92
CA PRO A 50 -4.25 -4.41 -21.56
C PRO A 50 -4.61 -2.93 -21.30
N GLN A 51 -5.81 -2.50 -21.67
CA GLN A 51 -6.31 -1.18 -21.31
C GLN A 51 -6.70 -1.06 -19.83
N LEU A 52 -6.86 -2.19 -19.14
CA LEU A 52 -7.12 -2.23 -17.70
C LEU A 52 -5.82 -2.43 -16.96
N ALA A 53 -5.53 -1.51 -16.05
CA ALA A 53 -4.31 -1.58 -15.22
C ALA A 53 -4.70 -1.49 -13.74
N ILE A 54 -3.86 -2.06 -12.90
CA ILE A 54 -4.02 -2.00 -11.45
C ILE A 54 -2.74 -1.51 -10.80
N PHE A 55 -2.90 -0.71 -9.76
CA PHE A 55 -1.83 -0.26 -8.87
C PHE A 55 -2.41 -0.28 -7.46
N ASN A 56 -2.17 -1.34 -6.72
CA ASN A 56 -2.83 -1.56 -5.44
C ASN A 56 -2.03 -2.51 -4.55
N GLY A 57 -2.61 -2.91 -3.44
CA GLY A 57 -2.01 -3.89 -2.54
C GLY A 57 -0.78 -3.39 -1.80
N LEU A 58 -0.66 -2.09 -1.59
CA LEU A 58 0.53 -1.49 -0.96
C LEU A 58 0.68 -1.83 0.52
N GLY A 59 -0.42 -2.24 1.18
CA GLY A 59 -0.39 -2.66 2.59
C GLY A 59 0.05 -1.56 3.55
N THR A 60 0.87 -1.94 4.53
CA THR A 60 1.34 -1.02 5.57
C THR A 60 2.56 -0.20 5.18
N ARG A 61 3.19 -0.50 4.05
CA ARG A 61 4.40 0.17 3.56
C ARG A 61 4.14 1.15 2.42
N GLY A 62 2.86 1.44 2.13
CA GLY A 62 2.49 2.25 0.98
C GLY A 62 3.19 3.62 0.93
N VAL A 63 3.28 4.30 2.05
CA VAL A 63 3.94 5.62 2.12
C VAL A 63 5.42 5.53 1.71
N LEU A 64 6.07 4.43 2.07
CA LEU A 64 7.50 4.23 1.77
C LEU A 64 7.73 3.80 0.31
N ILE A 65 6.93 2.87 -0.19
CA ILE A 65 7.20 2.20 -1.47
C ILE A 65 6.42 2.78 -2.66
N ALA A 66 5.30 3.47 -2.42
CA ALA A 66 4.46 3.98 -3.50
C ALA A 66 5.17 4.92 -4.47
N PRO A 67 6.04 5.86 -4.04
CA PRO A 67 6.73 6.75 -4.99
C PRO A 67 7.57 6.01 -6.02
N LEU A 68 8.35 5.02 -5.60
CA LEU A 68 9.17 4.22 -6.51
C LEU A 68 8.31 3.39 -7.44
N LEU A 69 7.32 2.69 -6.88
CA LEU A 69 6.41 1.84 -7.67
C LEU A 69 5.55 2.65 -8.63
N ALA A 70 5.14 3.85 -8.26
CA ALA A 70 4.40 4.75 -9.16
C ALA A 70 5.26 5.17 -10.35
N LYS A 71 6.54 5.44 -10.12
CA LYS A 71 7.50 5.75 -11.18
C LYS A 71 7.65 4.56 -12.13
N GLU A 72 7.84 3.37 -11.59
CA GLU A 72 7.96 2.14 -12.38
C GLU A 72 6.68 1.84 -13.16
N MET A 73 5.51 2.02 -12.54
CA MET A 73 4.22 1.83 -13.19
C MET A 73 4.02 2.82 -14.35
N THR A 74 4.43 4.07 -14.17
CA THR A 74 4.38 5.08 -15.21
C THR A 74 5.25 4.69 -16.41
N GLN A 75 6.47 4.25 -16.16
CA GLN A 75 7.37 3.78 -17.22
C GLN A 75 6.82 2.56 -17.93
N HIS A 76 6.20 1.65 -17.20
CA HIS A 76 5.54 0.47 -17.75
C HIS A 76 4.38 0.85 -18.69
N LEU A 77 3.52 1.77 -18.25
CA LEU A 77 2.35 2.19 -19.02
C LEU A 77 2.70 3.00 -20.26
N ILE A 78 3.73 3.84 -20.17
CA ILE A 78 4.12 4.74 -21.27
C ILE A 78 5.11 4.08 -22.22
N HIS A 79 6.11 3.39 -21.70
CA HIS A 79 7.23 2.85 -22.48
C HIS A 79 7.31 1.32 -22.52
N GLY A 80 6.40 0.62 -21.88
CA GLY A 80 6.42 -0.84 -21.83
C GLY A 80 7.56 -1.44 -21.04
N GLU A 81 8.20 -0.67 -20.17
CA GLU A 81 9.30 -1.19 -19.35
C GLU A 81 8.80 -2.25 -18.34
N PRO A 82 9.65 -3.24 -18.01
CA PRO A 82 9.23 -4.28 -17.07
C PRO A 82 9.02 -3.71 -15.67
N LEU A 83 8.06 -4.30 -14.96
CA LEU A 83 7.79 -3.99 -13.55
C LEU A 83 8.72 -4.80 -12.65
N HIS A 84 8.89 -4.34 -11.42
CA HIS A 84 9.62 -5.12 -10.42
C HIS A 84 8.92 -6.49 -10.25
N PRO A 85 9.66 -7.62 -10.35
CA PRO A 85 9.04 -8.96 -10.34
C PRO A 85 8.16 -9.22 -9.11
N GLU A 86 8.52 -8.68 -7.96
CA GLU A 86 7.76 -8.87 -6.72
C GLU A 86 6.46 -8.06 -6.68
N ALA A 87 6.33 -7.03 -7.52
CA ALA A 87 5.14 -6.20 -7.61
C ALA A 87 4.29 -6.52 -8.86
N ASP A 88 4.85 -7.25 -9.81
CA ASP A 88 4.19 -7.54 -11.08
C ASP A 88 2.99 -8.47 -10.91
N LEU A 89 1.87 -8.06 -11.49
CA LEU A 89 0.64 -8.86 -11.54
C LEU A 89 0.86 -10.22 -12.21
N ASP A 90 1.79 -10.30 -13.16
CA ASP A 90 2.08 -11.52 -13.91
C ASP A 90 2.46 -12.71 -13.02
N ARG A 91 2.91 -12.46 -11.78
CA ARG A 91 3.18 -13.54 -10.83
C ARG A 91 1.96 -14.38 -10.47
N PHE A 92 0.75 -13.83 -10.71
CA PHE A 92 -0.51 -14.53 -10.46
C PHE A 92 -1.15 -15.08 -11.75
N VAL A 93 -0.58 -14.78 -12.90
CA VAL A 93 -1.14 -15.24 -14.17
C VAL A 93 -0.63 -16.65 -14.47
N GLU A 94 -1.57 -17.57 -14.72
CA GLU A 94 -1.23 -18.94 -15.14
C GLU A 94 -0.66 -18.88 -16.55
N LYS A 95 0.48 -19.53 -16.71
CA LYS A 95 1.16 -19.63 -18.01
C LYS A 95 0.86 -20.96 -18.70
#